data_699207e70182a5545e4ba60abb008984
#
_entry.id   699207e70182a5545e4ba60abb008984
#
_cell.length_a   1.000
_cell.length_b   1.000
_cell.length_c   1.000
_cell.angle_alpha   90.00
_cell.angle_beta   90.00
_cell.angle_gamma   90.00
#
_symmetry.space_group_name_H-M   'P 1'
#
loop_
_entity.id
_entity.type
_entity.pdbx_description
1 polymer ?
#
loop_
_entity_poly.entity_id
_entity_poly.type
_entity_poly.pdbx_seq_one_letter_code
_entity_poly.pdbx_strand_id
1 'polypeptide(L)'
;MPTIKKKRMSFVIDMTPLVDITFLLLTFLMFTAKFKSEAESEQQFTIVRPIASADTSKLPEKDLAVINIAIDDKNPQDTSYYFGLTNKTDWEGVRSLVPEIPEVDRLKNLVKCDTNTAYLGKLIRATLAVRSSTRFAVDADKRVRFKFIEDAMSTLRKNKAFTFNFVTDKRKGNK
;
A
#
# COMPACT_ATOMS: atom_id res chain seq x y z
N MET A 1 73.01 41.53 -1.36
CA MET A 1 72.27 40.39 -1.90
C MET A 1 70.82 40.48 -1.51
N PRO A 2 69.83 40.61 -2.41
CA PRO A 2 68.43 40.73 -2.02
C PRO A 2 67.88 39.36 -1.66
N THR A 3 67.36 39.22 -0.42
CA THR A 3 66.66 38.01 0.08
C THR A 3 65.23 37.97 -0.47
N ILE A 4 64.96 37.02 -1.34
CA ILE A 4 63.61 36.76 -1.88
C ILE A 4 62.76 36.08 -0.81
N LYS A 5 61.82 36.81 -0.22
CA LYS A 5 60.80 36.22 0.67
C LYS A 5 59.82 35.39 -0.17
N LYS A 6 59.89 34.06 -0.05
CA LYS A 6 58.86 33.17 -0.60
C LYS A 6 57.53 33.42 0.07
N LYS A 7 56.57 33.94 -0.69
CA LYS A 7 55.17 34.08 -0.26
C LYS A 7 54.58 32.69 -0.11
N ARG A 8 54.26 32.28 1.13
CA ARG A 8 53.54 31.02 1.38
C ARG A 8 52.13 31.18 0.84
N MET A 9 51.81 30.48 -0.21
CA MET A 9 50.45 30.36 -0.71
C MET A 9 49.66 29.57 0.31
N SER A 10 48.69 30.20 0.97
CA SER A 10 47.71 29.53 1.81
C SER A 10 46.83 28.71 0.89
N PHE A 11 46.83 27.42 1.05
CA PHE A 11 45.95 26.53 0.31
C PHE A 11 44.56 26.64 0.96
N VAL A 12 43.71 27.45 0.39
CA VAL A 12 42.30 27.54 0.80
C VAL A 12 41.59 26.34 0.16
N ILE A 13 41.30 25.32 0.95
CA ILE A 13 40.49 24.19 0.52
C ILE A 13 39.05 24.71 0.40
N ASP A 14 38.55 24.78 -0.82
CA ASP A 14 37.13 25.07 -1.05
C ASP A 14 36.32 23.84 -0.70
N MET A 15 35.54 23.93 0.39
CA MET A 15 34.72 22.83 0.91
C MET A 15 33.37 22.73 0.20
N THR A 16 33.02 23.67 -0.66
CA THR A 16 31.73 23.74 -1.35
C THR A 16 31.41 22.47 -2.16
N PRO A 17 32.33 21.91 -2.97
CA PRO A 17 32.04 20.68 -3.72
C PRO A 17 31.83 19.46 -2.82
N LEU A 18 32.48 19.41 -1.67
CA LEU A 18 32.35 18.30 -0.73
C LEU A 18 30.98 18.31 -0.04
N VAL A 19 30.51 19.51 0.35
CA VAL A 19 29.17 19.68 0.95
C VAL A 19 28.08 19.33 -0.07
N ASP A 20 28.25 19.72 -1.33
CA ASP A 20 27.27 19.41 -2.39
C ASP A 20 27.15 17.89 -2.61
N ILE A 21 28.30 17.19 -2.74
CA ILE A 21 28.29 15.73 -2.90
C ILE A 21 27.63 15.04 -1.69
N THR A 22 27.93 15.48 -0.47
CA THR A 22 27.35 14.89 0.75
C THR A 22 25.83 15.18 0.82
N PHE A 23 25.38 16.35 0.40
CA PHE A 23 23.98 16.70 0.36
C PHE A 23 23.22 15.87 -0.69
N LEU A 24 23.77 15.73 -1.90
CA LEU A 24 23.19 14.87 -2.95
C LEU A 24 23.14 13.40 -2.50
N LEU A 25 24.19 12.90 -1.85
CA LEU A 25 24.19 11.54 -1.30
C LEU A 25 23.10 11.37 -0.23
N LEU A 26 22.96 12.35 0.68
CA LEU A 26 21.94 12.32 1.72
C LEU A 26 20.52 12.31 1.14
N THR A 27 20.25 13.19 0.17
CA THR A 27 18.94 13.23 -0.50
C THR A 27 18.66 11.93 -1.24
N PHE A 28 19.66 11.38 -1.95
CA PHE A 28 19.52 10.09 -2.62
C PHE A 28 19.21 8.94 -1.65
N LEU A 29 19.94 8.86 -0.52
CA LEU A 29 19.69 7.86 0.51
C LEU A 29 18.30 8.02 1.15
N MET A 30 17.84 9.27 1.36
CA MET A 30 16.50 9.55 1.87
C MET A 30 15.41 9.08 0.89
N PHE A 31 15.59 9.32 -0.43
CA PHE A 31 14.67 8.83 -1.45
C PHE A 31 14.65 7.31 -1.53
N THR A 32 15.81 6.67 -1.56
CA THR A 32 15.89 5.20 -1.64
C THR A 32 15.31 4.53 -0.40
N ALA A 33 15.50 5.10 0.79
CA ALA A 33 14.87 4.60 2.02
C ALA A 33 13.34 4.70 1.97
N LYS A 34 12.78 5.81 1.43
CA LYS A 34 11.33 5.96 1.23
C LYS A 34 10.78 4.91 0.27
N PHE A 35 11.41 4.74 -0.89
CA PHE A 35 10.97 3.72 -1.86
C PHE A 35 11.03 2.31 -1.28
N LYS A 36 12.07 1.99 -0.52
CA LYS A 36 12.18 0.69 0.14
C LYS A 36 11.06 0.47 1.16
N SER A 37 10.74 1.47 1.98
CA SER A 37 9.65 1.34 2.97
C SER A 37 8.26 1.24 2.31
N GLU A 38 8.03 1.91 1.18
CA GLU A 38 6.79 1.78 0.41
C GLU A 38 6.70 0.38 -0.23
N ALA A 39 7.77 -0.12 -0.83
CA ALA A 39 7.80 -1.45 -1.44
C ALA A 39 7.64 -2.58 -0.39
N GLU A 40 8.25 -2.48 0.78
CA GLU A 40 8.09 -3.44 1.87
C GLU A 40 6.68 -3.42 2.49
N SER A 41 5.98 -2.28 2.46
CA SER A 41 4.60 -2.19 2.92
C SER A 41 3.59 -2.81 1.95
N GLU A 42 3.93 -2.88 0.65
CA GLU A 42 3.11 -3.54 -0.38
C GLU A 42 3.30 -5.07 -0.43
N GLN A 43 4.42 -5.59 0.11
CA GLN A 43 4.77 -7.01 0.04
C GLN A 43 4.52 -7.79 1.35
N GLN A 44 3.45 -7.47 2.09
CA GLN A 44 3.10 -8.27 3.28
C GLN A 44 2.56 -9.68 2.94
N PHE A 45 2.18 -9.89 1.70
CA PHE A 45 1.63 -11.17 1.21
C PHE A 45 1.70 -11.25 -0.31
N THR A 46 1.83 -12.46 -0.82
CA THR A 46 1.77 -12.74 -2.26
C THR A 46 0.40 -13.31 -2.59
N ILE A 47 -0.37 -12.62 -3.42
CA ILE A 47 -1.68 -13.11 -3.89
C ILE A 47 -1.50 -13.82 -5.24
N VAL A 48 -1.80 -15.10 -5.27
CA VAL A 48 -1.92 -15.84 -6.52
C VAL A 48 -3.38 -15.81 -6.95
N ARG A 49 -3.71 -14.97 -7.93
CA ARG A 49 -5.09 -14.74 -8.36
C ARG A 49 -5.66 -15.91 -9.14
N PRO A 50 -6.97 -16.17 -9.03
CA PRO A 50 -7.64 -17.11 -9.91
C PRO A 50 -7.66 -16.58 -11.34
N ILE A 51 -7.51 -17.47 -12.32
CA ILE A 51 -7.56 -17.15 -13.74
C ILE A 51 -9.02 -17.14 -14.20
N ALA A 52 -9.49 -16.03 -14.75
CA ALA A 52 -10.81 -15.91 -15.34
C ALA A 52 -10.73 -15.55 -16.83
N SER A 53 -11.72 -15.99 -17.60
CA SER A 53 -11.86 -15.61 -19.00
C SER A 53 -12.75 -14.38 -19.20
N ALA A 54 -13.13 -13.71 -18.11
CA ALA A 54 -14.00 -12.56 -18.15
C ALA A 54 -13.30 -11.32 -18.73
N ASP A 55 -14.05 -10.47 -19.40
CA ASP A 55 -13.61 -9.16 -19.84
C ASP A 55 -13.05 -8.38 -18.66
N THR A 56 -11.78 -8.04 -18.76
CA THR A 56 -11.14 -7.14 -17.80
C THR A 56 -11.64 -5.73 -18.05
N SER A 57 -12.84 -5.40 -17.56
CA SER A 57 -13.20 -4.01 -17.37
C SER A 57 -12.13 -3.41 -16.44
N LYS A 58 -11.37 -2.45 -16.96
CA LYS A 58 -10.35 -1.77 -16.18
C LYS A 58 -11.01 -1.24 -14.91
N LEU A 59 -10.60 -1.73 -13.77
CA LEU A 59 -10.99 -1.15 -12.48
C LEU A 59 -10.61 0.33 -12.51
N PRO A 60 -11.47 1.23 -12.06
CA PRO A 60 -11.11 2.64 -11.99
C PRO A 60 -9.90 2.79 -11.08
N GLU A 61 -8.85 3.41 -11.57
CA GLU A 61 -7.61 3.65 -10.81
C GLU A 61 -7.82 4.63 -9.65
N LYS A 62 -8.92 5.40 -9.70
CA LYS A 62 -9.26 6.39 -8.68
C LYS A 62 -10.47 5.92 -7.88
N ASP A 63 -10.49 6.28 -6.59
CA ASP A 63 -11.59 6.04 -5.67
C ASP A 63 -11.93 4.55 -5.48
N LEU A 64 -10.91 3.71 -5.44
CA LEU A 64 -11.02 2.28 -5.25
C LEU A 64 -10.59 1.88 -3.84
N ALA A 65 -11.43 1.10 -3.17
CA ALA A 65 -11.10 0.37 -1.94
C ALA A 65 -10.85 -1.10 -2.30
N VAL A 66 -9.72 -1.65 -1.88
CA VAL A 66 -9.36 -3.04 -2.16
C VAL A 66 -9.36 -3.83 -0.86
N ILE A 67 -10.07 -4.95 -0.86
CA ILE A 67 -10.06 -5.94 0.20
C ILE A 67 -9.24 -7.12 -0.32
N ASN A 68 -8.02 -7.24 0.19
CA ASN A 68 -7.16 -8.37 -0.13
C ASN A 68 -7.42 -9.50 0.87
N ILE A 69 -7.64 -10.70 0.38
CA ILE A 69 -7.80 -11.92 1.17
C ILE A 69 -6.61 -12.81 0.87
N ALA A 70 -5.65 -12.81 1.77
CA ALA A 70 -4.37 -13.47 1.56
C ALA A 70 -4.02 -14.42 2.70
N ILE A 71 -3.20 -15.40 2.38
CA ILE A 71 -2.60 -16.30 3.33
C ILE A 71 -1.32 -15.63 3.82
N ASP A 72 -1.11 -15.59 5.13
CA ASP A 72 0.11 -15.06 5.70
C ASP A 72 1.30 -15.94 5.28
N ASP A 73 2.32 -15.33 4.66
CA ASP A 73 3.52 -16.06 4.20
C ASP A 73 4.30 -16.70 5.37
N LYS A 74 4.12 -16.17 6.59
CA LYS A 74 4.76 -16.72 7.81
C LYS A 74 3.96 -17.89 8.40
N ASN A 75 2.63 -17.87 8.25
CA ASN A 75 1.73 -18.91 8.72
C ASN A 75 0.74 -19.31 7.61
N PRO A 76 1.06 -20.29 6.77
CA PRO A 76 0.20 -20.70 5.65
C PRO A 76 -1.21 -21.18 6.02
N GLN A 77 -1.46 -21.37 7.32
CA GLN A 77 -2.80 -21.73 7.82
C GLN A 77 -3.64 -20.51 8.20
N ASP A 78 -3.04 -19.33 8.35
CA ASP A 78 -3.73 -18.10 8.72
C ASP A 78 -4.09 -17.29 7.48
N THR A 79 -5.40 -17.19 7.23
CA THR A 79 -5.95 -16.30 6.23
C THR A 79 -6.30 -14.97 6.90
N SER A 80 -5.84 -13.87 6.34
CA SER A 80 -6.12 -12.54 6.87
C SER A 80 -6.75 -11.64 5.82
N TYR A 81 -7.58 -10.70 6.28
CA TYR A 81 -8.10 -9.61 5.47
C TYR A 81 -7.17 -8.40 5.57
N TYR A 82 -6.93 -7.78 4.44
CA TYR A 82 -6.19 -6.53 4.35
C TYR A 82 -7.05 -5.51 3.62
N PHE A 83 -7.22 -4.35 4.22
CA PHE A 83 -8.01 -3.28 3.65
C PHE A 83 -7.12 -2.13 3.21
N GLY A 84 -7.27 -1.68 1.98
CA GLY A 84 -6.51 -0.58 1.40
C GLY A 84 -7.37 0.38 0.59
N LEU A 85 -6.94 1.64 0.53
CA LEU A 85 -7.54 2.67 -0.32
C LEU A 85 -6.49 3.21 -1.28
N THR A 86 -6.87 3.37 -2.55
CA THR A 86 -5.99 3.95 -3.55
C THR A 86 -5.79 5.46 -3.33
N ASN A 87 -6.82 6.15 -2.83
CA ASN A 87 -6.78 7.58 -2.62
C ASN A 87 -6.26 7.92 -1.21
N LYS A 88 -5.08 8.58 -1.14
CA LYS A 88 -4.45 8.96 0.13
C LYS A 88 -5.30 9.97 0.94
N THR A 89 -5.98 10.89 0.29
CA THR A 89 -6.82 11.90 0.97
C THR A 89 -8.02 11.25 1.67
N ASP A 90 -8.67 10.30 1.00
CA ASP A 90 -9.79 9.55 1.59
C ASP A 90 -9.30 8.67 2.76
N TRP A 91 -8.06 8.17 2.66
CA TRP A 91 -7.45 7.38 3.71
C TRP A 91 -7.25 8.17 5.00
N GLU A 92 -6.86 9.45 4.91
CA GLU A 92 -6.77 10.34 6.07
C GLU A 92 -8.14 10.56 6.73
N GLY A 93 -9.17 10.74 5.93
CA GLY A 93 -10.55 10.82 6.40
C GLY A 93 -11.02 9.55 7.13
N VAL A 94 -10.72 8.38 6.58
CA VAL A 94 -11.05 7.09 7.20
C VAL A 94 -10.31 6.91 8.53
N ARG A 95 -9.03 7.28 8.59
CA ARG A 95 -8.23 7.21 9.83
C ARG A 95 -8.80 8.07 10.95
N SER A 96 -9.32 9.24 10.63
CA SER A 96 -9.95 10.12 11.62
C SER A 96 -11.24 9.52 12.20
N LEU A 97 -11.97 8.74 11.42
CA LEU A 97 -13.21 8.08 11.82
C LEU A 97 -13.00 6.74 12.53
N VAL A 98 -11.85 6.10 12.33
CA VAL A 98 -11.51 4.80 12.93
C VAL A 98 -10.20 4.94 13.71
N PRO A 99 -10.25 5.42 14.97
CA PRO A 99 -9.05 5.62 15.79
C PRO A 99 -8.36 4.30 16.19
N GLU A 100 -9.02 3.17 16.01
CA GLU A 100 -8.50 1.82 16.30
C GLU A 100 -7.40 1.38 15.31
N ILE A 101 -7.14 2.13 14.23
CA ILE A 101 -6.06 1.82 13.29
C ILE A 101 -4.72 1.99 14.01
N PRO A 102 -3.89 0.91 14.10
CA PRO A 102 -2.59 0.98 14.75
C PRO A 102 -1.69 2.06 14.13
N GLU A 103 -0.89 2.75 14.94
CA GLU A 103 -0.01 3.81 14.42
C GLU A 103 0.98 3.30 13.37
N VAL A 104 1.44 2.06 13.52
CA VAL A 104 2.34 1.39 12.56
C VAL A 104 1.68 1.26 11.18
N ASP A 105 0.36 1.05 11.15
CA ASP A 105 -0.41 0.91 9.90
C ASP A 105 -0.92 2.27 9.38
N ARG A 106 -0.82 3.34 10.19
CA ARG A 106 -1.22 4.69 9.76
C ARG A 106 -0.36 5.24 8.62
N LEU A 107 0.89 4.83 8.54
CA LEU A 107 1.81 5.21 7.46
C LEU A 107 1.66 4.32 6.21
N LYS A 108 1.01 3.17 6.36
CA LYS A 108 0.77 2.23 5.28
C LYS A 108 -0.57 2.51 4.62
N ASN A 109 -0.67 2.28 3.33
CA ASN A 109 -1.95 2.36 2.61
C ASN A 109 -2.79 1.09 2.77
N LEU A 110 -2.38 0.19 3.65
CA LEU A 110 -2.95 -1.13 3.85
C LEU A 110 -3.04 -1.43 5.35
N VAL A 111 -4.22 -1.83 5.83
CA VAL A 111 -4.46 -2.22 7.21
C VAL A 111 -4.79 -3.70 7.28
N LYS A 112 -4.10 -4.42 8.15
CA LYS A 112 -4.40 -5.81 8.45
C LYS A 112 -5.62 -5.88 9.38
N CYS A 113 -6.64 -6.63 8.99
CA CYS A 113 -7.86 -6.84 9.76
C CYS A 113 -7.94 -8.23 10.39
N ASP A 114 -6.89 -9.05 10.23
CA ASP A 114 -6.88 -10.48 10.56
C ASP A 114 -8.14 -11.19 10.03
N THR A 115 -8.82 -11.99 10.84
CA THR A 115 -10.11 -12.62 10.50
C THR A 115 -11.31 -11.81 11.02
N ASN A 116 -11.09 -10.59 11.51
CA ASN A 116 -12.12 -9.79 12.16
C ASN A 116 -13.00 -9.04 11.13
N THR A 117 -14.10 -9.65 10.75
CA THR A 117 -15.09 -9.05 9.83
C THR A 117 -15.80 -7.83 10.42
N ALA A 118 -15.89 -7.70 11.75
CA ALA A 118 -16.48 -6.52 12.37
C ALA A 118 -15.58 -5.29 12.20
N TYR A 119 -14.27 -5.46 12.34
CA TYR A 119 -13.29 -4.39 12.08
C TYR A 119 -13.25 -4.00 10.60
N LEU A 120 -13.26 -4.99 9.69
CA LEU A 120 -13.40 -4.75 8.26
C LEU A 120 -14.68 -3.95 7.96
N GLY A 121 -15.79 -4.29 8.60
CA GLY A 121 -17.06 -3.56 8.45
C GLY A 121 -17.00 -2.11 8.92
N LYS A 122 -16.23 -1.81 9.98
CA LYS A 122 -15.98 -0.43 10.43
C LYS A 122 -15.23 0.37 9.37
N LEU A 123 -14.18 -0.21 8.77
CA LEU A 123 -13.41 0.43 7.71
C LEU A 123 -14.25 0.69 6.46
N ILE A 124 -15.09 -0.26 6.03
CA ILE A 124 -16.02 -0.10 4.90
C ILE A 124 -16.99 1.06 5.16
N ARG A 125 -17.60 1.11 6.36
CA ARG A 125 -18.52 2.19 6.72
C ARG A 125 -17.85 3.55 6.74
N ALA A 126 -16.66 3.63 7.35
CA ALA A 126 -15.88 4.87 7.39
C ALA A 126 -15.52 5.35 5.98
N THR A 127 -15.15 4.43 5.09
CA THR A 127 -14.85 4.75 3.69
C THR A 127 -16.06 5.33 2.96
N LEU A 128 -17.25 4.70 3.11
CA LEU A 128 -18.49 5.21 2.51
C LEU A 128 -18.94 6.53 3.14
N ALA A 129 -18.62 6.79 4.41
CA ALA A 129 -18.90 8.07 5.06
C ALA A 129 -18.00 9.20 4.52
N VAL A 130 -16.73 8.91 4.23
CA VAL A 130 -15.80 9.86 3.61
C VAL A 130 -16.16 10.09 2.15
N ARG A 131 -16.43 9.00 1.40
CA ARG A 131 -16.79 9.07 -0.02
C ARG A 131 -17.79 7.97 -0.38
N SER A 132 -19.03 8.36 -0.57
CA SER A 132 -20.11 7.44 -0.91
C SER A 132 -20.00 6.79 -2.31
N SER A 133 -19.21 7.40 -3.21
CA SER A 133 -18.97 6.89 -4.57
C SER A 133 -17.82 5.88 -4.66
N THR A 134 -17.17 5.55 -3.54
CA THR A 134 -16.06 4.57 -3.52
C THR A 134 -16.52 3.22 -4.04
N ARG A 135 -15.75 2.66 -4.97
CA ARG A 135 -15.96 1.32 -5.49
C ARG A 135 -15.10 0.33 -4.72
N PHE A 136 -15.62 -0.87 -4.53
CA PHE A 136 -14.92 -1.93 -3.82
C PHE A 136 -14.43 -2.99 -4.79
N ALA A 137 -13.23 -3.50 -4.53
CA ALA A 137 -12.69 -4.67 -5.19
C ALA A 137 -12.29 -5.72 -4.14
N VAL A 138 -12.55 -6.97 -4.45
CA VAL A 138 -12.11 -8.11 -3.64
C VAL A 138 -11.02 -8.84 -4.42
N ASP A 139 -9.82 -8.85 -3.88
CA ASP A 139 -8.66 -9.55 -4.43
C ASP A 139 -8.33 -10.74 -3.51
N ALA A 140 -8.63 -11.94 -3.96
CA ALA A 140 -8.49 -13.14 -3.16
C ALA A 140 -7.46 -14.10 -3.75
N ASP A 141 -6.60 -14.65 -2.90
CA ASP A 141 -5.69 -15.72 -3.29
C ASP A 141 -6.50 -16.99 -3.63
N LYS A 142 -6.16 -17.65 -4.72
CA LYS A 142 -6.83 -18.89 -5.17
C LYS A 142 -6.80 -20.03 -4.16
N ARG A 143 -5.88 -20.00 -3.20
CA ARG A 143 -5.70 -21.01 -2.15
C ARG A 143 -6.60 -20.77 -0.95
N VAL A 144 -7.21 -19.59 -0.84
CA VAL A 144 -8.07 -19.22 0.28
C VAL A 144 -9.38 -20.01 0.23
N ARG A 145 -9.85 -20.43 1.41
CA ARG A 145 -11.16 -21.09 1.51
C ARG A 145 -12.28 -20.13 1.14
N PHE A 146 -13.24 -20.60 0.36
CA PHE A 146 -14.38 -19.80 -0.11
C PHE A 146 -15.15 -19.10 1.01
N LYS A 147 -15.18 -19.67 2.22
CA LYS A 147 -15.82 -19.07 3.39
C LYS A 147 -15.33 -17.65 3.68
N PHE A 148 -14.02 -17.40 3.56
CA PHE A 148 -13.48 -16.05 3.79
C PHE A 148 -13.94 -15.06 2.72
N ILE A 149 -14.10 -15.51 1.48
CA ILE A 149 -14.64 -14.68 0.39
C ILE A 149 -16.11 -14.36 0.66
N GLU A 150 -16.90 -15.36 1.09
CA GLU A 150 -18.30 -15.20 1.46
C GLU A 150 -18.48 -14.24 2.64
N ASP A 151 -17.65 -14.36 3.69
CA ASP A 151 -17.67 -13.47 4.84
C ASP A 151 -17.34 -12.03 4.45
N ALA A 152 -16.37 -11.81 3.58
CA ALA A 152 -16.04 -10.49 3.05
C ALA A 152 -17.20 -9.89 2.23
N MET A 153 -17.81 -10.68 1.33
CA MET A 153 -18.98 -10.24 0.55
C MET A 153 -20.18 -9.91 1.45
N SER A 154 -20.44 -10.74 2.45
CA SER A 154 -21.50 -10.54 3.41
C SER A 154 -21.27 -9.27 4.22
N THR A 155 -20.02 -8.99 4.60
CA THR A 155 -19.62 -7.78 5.31
C THR A 155 -19.80 -6.54 4.44
N LEU A 156 -19.45 -6.58 3.16
CA LEU A 156 -19.69 -5.51 2.20
C LEU A 156 -21.21 -5.20 2.11
N ARG A 157 -22.03 -6.21 1.88
CA ARG A 157 -23.49 -6.08 1.76
C ARG A 157 -24.12 -5.51 3.04
N LYS A 158 -23.74 -6.00 4.21
CA LYS A 158 -24.21 -5.53 5.53
C LYS A 158 -23.90 -4.04 5.73
N ASN A 159 -22.81 -3.55 5.15
CA ASN A 159 -22.39 -2.15 5.23
C ASN A 159 -22.81 -1.30 4.01
N LYS A 160 -23.79 -1.76 3.23
CA LYS A 160 -24.38 -1.06 2.08
C LYS A 160 -23.45 -0.89 0.87
N ALA A 161 -22.34 -1.60 0.83
CA ALA A 161 -21.46 -1.69 -0.34
C ALA A 161 -21.94 -2.82 -1.27
N PHE A 162 -23.02 -2.56 -2.03
CA PHE A 162 -23.66 -3.57 -2.86
C PHE A 162 -22.93 -3.86 -4.18
N THR A 163 -22.14 -2.90 -4.66
CA THR A 163 -21.41 -3.03 -5.92
C THR A 163 -19.93 -3.23 -5.63
N PHE A 164 -19.43 -4.39 -5.94
CA PHE A 164 -18.01 -4.72 -5.83
C PHE A 164 -17.57 -5.63 -6.99
N ASN A 165 -16.29 -5.59 -7.32
CA ASN A 165 -15.71 -6.38 -8.38
C ASN A 165 -14.70 -7.38 -7.80
N PHE A 166 -14.53 -8.52 -8.46
CA PHE A 166 -13.43 -9.44 -8.15
C PHE A 166 -12.23 -9.14 -9.03
N VAL A 167 -11.05 -9.16 -8.43
CA VAL A 167 -9.79 -9.06 -9.16
C VAL A 167 -9.36 -10.48 -9.57
N THR A 168 -9.16 -10.69 -10.87
CA THR A 168 -8.75 -11.99 -11.43
C THR A 168 -7.67 -11.78 -12.48
N ASP A 169 -6.79 -12.76 -12.64
CA ASP A 169 -5.79 -12.74 -13.70
C ASP A 169 -6.39 -13.16 -15.04
N LYS A 170 -5.92 -12.55 -16.13
CA LYS A 170 -6.35 -12.88 -17.46
C LYS A 170 -5.80 -14.24 -17.88
N ARG A 171 -6.64 -15.09 -18.44
CA ARG A 171 -6.22 -16.35 -19.06
C ARG A 171 -5.28 -16.04 -20.22
N LYS A 172 -4.02 -16.45 -20.11
CA LYS A 172 -3.12 -16.40 -21.27
C LYS A 172 -3.65 -17.35 -22.32
N GLY A 173 -4.16 -16.80 -23.42
CA GLY A 173 -4.54 -17.62 -24.56
C GLY A 173 -3.30 -18.36 -25.05
N ASN A 174 -3.33 -19.67 -25.07
CA ASN A 174 -2.36 -20.46 -25.84
C ASN A 174 -2.48 -20.03 -27.29
N LYS A 175 -1.41 -19.38 -27.80
CA LYS A 175 -1.16 -19.28 -29.22
C LYS A 175 -0.58 -20.57 -29.71
#